data_5b1a02ffe13e3262f095d8b8154e8298
#
_entry.id   5b1a02ffe13e3262f095d8b8154e8298
#
_cell.length_a   1.000
_cell.length_b   1.000
_cell.length_c   1.000
_cell.angle_alpha   90.00
_cell.angle_beta   90.00
_cell.angle_gamma   90.00
#
_symmetry.space_group_name_H-M   'P 1'
#
loop_
_entity.id
_entity.type
_entity.pdbx_description
1 polymer ?
#
loop_
_entity_poly.entity_id
_entity_poly.type
_entity_poly.pdbx_seq_one_letter_code
_entity_poly.pdbx_strand_id
1 'polypeptide(L)'
;MGVAEPHKELRFTRAAQAVPFWILAAISAASAILLISISFHRADNPALPSPFWVILPAIICWAAIRVALHCTCKAYIILSPLGVEIFPLLKPIEGMQMVPWGQIDSVEIGDYLVTLHFDDEQSAGVHLTLSPIPKPQRPLLAKALTERVKQSKDSA
;
A
#
# COMPACT_ATOMS: atom_id res chain seq x y z
N MET A 1 25.10 2.56 10.58
CA MET A 1 23.91 3.13 9.95
C MET A 1 22.84 3.32 10.99
N GLY A 2 22.43 4.58 11.14
CA GLY A 2 21.72 5.05 12.33
C GLY A 2 20.44 4.31 12.62
N VAL A 3 20.38 3.88 13.84
CA VAL A 3 19.17 3.51 14.56
C VAL A 3 18.16 4.65 14.35
N ALA A 4 16.93 4.31 13.97
CA ALA A 4 15.89 5.29 13.73
C ALA A 4 15.78 6.23 14.94
N GLU A 5 16.16 7.48 14.75
CA GLU A 5 15.98 8.51 15.78
C GLU A 5 14.54 8.45 16.29
N PRO A 6 14.28 8.44 17.59
CA PRO A 6 12.96 8.25 18.17
C PRO A 6 11.92 9.29 17.72
N HIS A 7 12.38 10.40 17.15
CA HIS A 7 11.54 11.49 16.66
C HIS A 7 11.26 11.45 15.16
N LYS A 8 11.83 10.50 14.40
CA LYS A 8 11.68 10.45 12.95
C LYS A 8 10.46 9.60 12.57
N GLU A 9 9.53 10.19 11.82
CA GLU A 9 8.43 9.44 11.21
C GLU A 9 8.94 8.49 10.14
N LEU A 10 8.53 7.23 10.23
CA LEU A 10 8.77 6.23 9.19
C LEU A 10 7.46 5.93 8.48
N ARG A 11 7.45 6.08 7.16
CA ARG A 11 6.26 5.88 6.33
C ARG A 11 6.43 4.67 5.43
N PHE A 12 5.45 3.78 5.47
CA PHE A 12 5.37 2.58 4.63
C PHE A 12 4.15 2.69 3.72
N THR A 13 4.34 2.44 2.42
CA THR A 13 3.28 2.52 1.41
C THR A 13 2.80 1.14 0.98
N ARG A 14 1.69 1.09 0.22
CA ARG A 14 1.15 -0.15 -0.38
C ARG A 14 1.79 -0.45 -1.74
N ALA A 15 3.05 -0.12 -1.96
CA ALA A 15 3.69 -0.20 -3.26
C ALA A 15 3.69 -1.61 -3.87
N ALA A 16 3.69 -2.66 -3.05
CA ALA A 16 3.56 -4.04 -3.54
C ALA A 16 2.19 -4.30 -4.21
N GLN A 17 1.13 -3.67 -3.71
CA GLN A 17 -0.21 -3.78 -4.30
C GLN A 17 -0.39 -2.91 -5.55
N ALA A 18 0.48 -1.95 -5.81
CA ALA A 18 0.43 -1.11 -7.00
C ALA A 18 0.86 -1.86 -8.27
N VAL A 19 1.70 -2.88 -8.14
CA VAL A 19 2.28 -3.62 -9.28
C VAL A 19 1.23 -4.17 -10.25
N PRO A 20 0.20 -4.93 -9.81
CA PRO A 20 -0.83 -5.44 -10.73
C PRO A 20 -1.60 -4.32 -11.43
N PHE A 21 -1.81 -3.17 -10.79
CA PHE A 21 -2.48 -2.02 -11.41
C PHE A 21 -1.61 -1.33 -12.46
N TRP A 22 -0.29 -1.27 -12.27
CA TRP A 22 0.64 -0.79 -13.30
C TRP A 22 0.67 -1.73 -14.52
N ILE A 23 0.63 -3.04 -14.31
CA ILE A 23 0.56 -4.03 -15.40
C ILE A 23 -0.76 -3.87 -16.15
N LEU A 24 -1.89 -3.75 -15.44
CA LEU A 24 -3.20 -3.53 -16.04
C LEU A 24 -3.24 -2.24 -16.85
N ALA A 25 -2.66 -1.15 -16.35
CA ALA A 25 -2.57 0.12 -17.05
C ALA A 25 -1.77 -0.01 -18.35
N ALA A 26 -0.62 -0.71 -18.32
CA ALA A 26 0.22 -0.95 -19.50
C ALA A 26 -0.51 -1.77 -20.56
N ILE A 27 -1.19 -2.85 -20.17
CA ILE A 27 -1.97 -3.70 -21.09
C ILE A 27 -3.12 -2.90 -21.69
N SER A 28 -3.86 -2.12 -20.88
CA SER A 28 -4.97 -1.31 -21.37
C SER A 28 -4.52 -0.19 -22.29
N ALA A 29 -3.36 0.43 -22.04
CA ALA A 29 -2.77 1.43 -22.91
C ALA A 29 -2.37 0.82 -24.27
N ALA A 30 -1.70 -0.35 -24.25
CA ALA A 30 -1.34 -1.06 -25.46
C ALA A 30 -2.56 -1.46 -26.30
N SER A 31 -3.64 -1.92 -25.63
CA SER A 31 -4.91 -2.25 -26.29
C SER A 31 -5.57 -1.03 -26.93
N ALA A 32 -5.54 0.12 -26.26
CA ALA A 32 -6.06 1.37 -26.80
C ALA A 32 -5.29 1.81 -28.04
N ILE A 33 -3.95 1.78 -28.01
CA ILE A 33 -3.10 2.12 -29.15
C ILE A 33 -3.37 1.18 -30.34
N LEU A 34 -3.48 -0.13 -30.08
CA LEU A 34 -3.80 -1.11 -31.11
C LEU A 34 -5.15 -0.83 -31.77
N LEU A 35 -6.19 -0.57 -30.98
CA LEU A 35 -7.53 -0.23 -31.49
C LEU A 35 -7.53 1.06 -32.29
N ILE A 36 -6.80 2.07 -31.88
CA ILE A 36 -6.63 3.31 -32.64
C ILE A 36 -5.98 3.01 -33.99
N SER A 37 -4.86 2.27 -33.99
CA SER A 37 -4.12 1.91 -35.21
C SER A 37 -4.99 1.14 -36.21
N ILE A 38 -5.76 0.18 -35.72
CA ILE A 38 -6.69 -0.60 -36.58
C ILE A 38 -7.82 0.29 -37.10
N SER A 39 -8.35 1.20 -36.26
CA SER A 39 -9.46 2.09 -36.66
C SER A 39 -9.11 3.05 -37.78
N PHE A 40 -7.85 3.40 -37.98
CA PHE A 40 -7.41 4.22 -39.13
C PHE A 40 -7.64 3.55 -40.48
N HIS A 41 -7.61 2.21 -40.53
CA HIS A 41 -7.85 1.44 -41.76
C HIS A 41 -9.32 1.10 -42.00
N ARG A 42 -10.23 1.64 -41.17
CA ARG A 42 -11.67 1.37 -41.31
C ARG A 42 -12.27 1.95 -42.58
N ALA A 43 -11.69 3.02 -43.13
CA ALA A 43 -12.13 3.58 -44.40
C ALA A 43 -12.01 2.55 -45.56
N ASP A 44 -10.98 1.71 -45.48
CA ASP A 44 -10.71 0.66 -46.51
C ASP A 44 -11.46 -0.63 -46.20
N ASN A 45 -11.76 -0.90 -44.90
CA ASN A 45 -12.46 -2.11 -44.48
C ASN A 45 -13.48 -1.79 -43.35
N PRO A 46 -14.78 -1.67 -43.70
CA PRO A 46 -15.85 -1.36 -42.74
C PRO A 46 -16.08 -2.40 -41.66
N ALA A 47 -15.54 -3.64 -41.81
CA ALA A 47 -15.64 -4.70 -40.82
C ALA A 47 -14.74 -4.47 -39.60
N LEU A 48 -13.79 -3.52 -39.65
CA LEU A 48 -12.89 -3.20 -38.56
C LEU A 48 -13.64 -2.46 -37.42
N PRO A 49 -13.17 -2.62 -36.15
CA PRO A 49 -13.81 -2.02 -35.00
C PRO A 49 -13.88 -0.49 -35.09
N SER A 50 -14.98 0.06 -34.58
CA SER A 50 -15.17 1.51 -34.50
C SER A 50 -14.19 2.13 -33.53
N PRO A 51 -13.70 3.38 -33.78
CA PRO A 51 -12.86 4.13 -32.85
C PRO A 51 -13.49 4.28 -31.46
N PHE A 52 -14.80 4.18 -31.36
CA PHE A 52 -15.53 4.26 -30.10
C PHE A 52 -15.08 3.18 -29.09
N TRP A 53 -14.64 2.00 -29.57
CA TRP A 53 -14.14 0.92 -28.70
C TRP A 53 -12.86 1.26 -27.94
N VAL A 54 -12.15 2.32 -28.31
CA VAL A 54 -10.97 2.81 -27.61
C VAL A 54 -11.32 3.38 -26.22
N ILE A 55 -12.55 3.86 -26.05
CA ILE A 55 -12.97 4.50 -24.80
C ILE A 55 -12.88 3.52 -23.62
N LEU A 56 -13.24 2.25 -23.81
CA LEU A 56 -13.24 1.25 -22.76
C LEU A 56 -11.83 1.01 -22.18
N PRO A 57 -10.80 0.63 -22.97
CA PRO A 57 -9.46 0.46 -22.44
C PRO A 57 -8.85 1.78 -21.93
N ALA A 58 -9.22 2.93 -22.48
CA ALA A 58 -8.77 4.22 -21.99
C ALA A 58 -9.29 4.51 -20.57
N ILE A 59 -10.55 4.22 -20.27
CA ILE A 59 -11.13 4.36 -18.93
C ILE A 59 -10.47 3.39 -17.96
N ILE A 60 -10.27 2.13 -18.35
CA ILE A 60 -9.60 1.11 -17.52
C ILE A 60 -8.15 1.56 -17.22
N CYS A 61 -7.43 2.02 -18.22
CA CYS A 61 -6.06 2.55 -18.06
C CYS A 61 -6.02 3.69 -17.05
N TRP A 62 -6.89 4.68 -17.22
CA TRP A 62 -6.98 5.83 -16.30
C TRP A 62 -7.30 5.39 -14.87
N ALA A 63 -8.29 4.52 -14.68
CA ALA A 63 -8.66 4.02 -13.36
C ALA A 63 -7.51 3.23 -12.71
N ALA A 64 -6.84 2.35 -13.48
CA ALA A 64 -5.70 1.58 -13.00
C ALA A 64 -4.53 2.48 -12.57
N ILE A 65 -4.20 3.52 -13.34
CA ILE A 65 -3.18 4.51 -12.98
C ILE A 65 -3.57 5.23 -11.68
N ARG A 66 -4.82 5.65 -11.53
CA ARG A 66 -5.29 6.34 -10.30
C ARG A 66 -5.12 5.46 -9.07
N VAL A 67 -5.48 4.18 -9.14
CA VAL A 67 -5.31 3.23 -8.03
C VAL A 67 -3.84 2.96 -7.77
N ALA A 68 -3.03 2.74 -8.82
CA ALA A 68 -1.59 2.52 -8.68
C ALA A 68 -0.89 3.69 -7.97
N LEU A 69 -1.19 4.92 -8.38
CA LEU A 69 -0.67 6.14 -7.74
C LEU A 69 -1.14 6.25 -6.29
N HIS A 70 -2.39 5.92 -6.00
CA HIS A 70 -2.89 5.91 -4.63
C HIS A 70 -2.10 4.94 -3.75
N CYS A 71 -1.85 3.72 -4.24
CA CYS A 71 -1.09 2.71 -3.51
C CYS A 71 0.40 3.07 -3.32
N THR A 72 1.01 3.79 -4.27
CA THR A 72 2.43 4.17 -4.19
C THR A 72 2.66 5.44 -3.38
N CYS A 73 1.77 6.42 -3.47
CA CYS A 73 1.96 7.75 -2.87
C CYS A 73 1.35 7.88 -1.47
N LYS A 74 0.28 7.11 -1.17
CA LYS A 74 -0.36 7.19 0.14
C LYS A 74 0.28 6.24 1.14
N ALA A 75 0.48 6.73 2.36
CA ALA A 75 0.98 5.91 3.46
C ALA A 75 -0.05 4.84 3.85
N TYR A 76 0.43 3.65 4.13
CA TYR A 76 -0.34 2.56 4.73
C TYR A 76 -0.14 2.52 6.24
N ILE A 77 1.12 2.57 6.66
CA ILE A 77 1.52 2.59 8.06
C ILE A 77 2.48 3.76 8.26
N ILE A 78 2.24 4.55 9.28
CA ILE A 78 3.16 5.59 9.75
C ILE A 78 3.56 5.24 11.19
N LEU A 79 4.86 5.11 11.42
CA LEU A 79 5.40 5.02 12.76
C LEU A 79 5.75 6.45 13.20
N SER A 80 4.86 7.07 13.97
CA SER A 80 5.04 8.39 14.55
C SER A 80 5.69 8.30 15.95
N PRO A 81 6.13 9.40 16.54
CA PRO A 81 6.59 9.41 17.94
C PRO A 81 5.52 8.99 18.93
N LEU A 82 4.24 9.16 18.61
CA LEU A 82 3.10 8.88 19.47
C LEU A 82 2.62 7.43 19.40
N GLY A 83 2.80 6.77 18.25
CA GLY A 83 2.27 5.42 18.03
C GLY A 83 2.36 4.95 16.59
N VAL A 84 1.65 3.88 16.32
CA VAL A 84 1.46 3.31 14.99
C VAL A 84 0.14 3.81 14.42
N GLU A 85 0.22 4.49 13.28
CA GLU A 85 -0.94 4.96 12.53
C GLU A 85 -1.17 4.06 11.33
N ILE A 86 -2.39 3.53 11.20
CA ILE A 86 -2.77 2.58 10.14
C ILE A 86 -3.85 3.24 9.29
N PHE A 87 -3.61 3.32 7.98
CA PHE A 87 -4.52 3.93 7.03
C PHE A 87 -5.15 2.87 6.11
N PRO A 88 -6.47 2.66 6.15
CA PRO A 88 -7.15 1.78 5.21
C PRO A 88 -7.12 2.35 3.79
N LEU A 89 -7.28 1.46 2.79
CA LEU A 89 -7.17 1.85 1.37
C LEU A 89 -8.30 2.77 0.92
N LEU A 90 -9.54 2.44 1.31
CA LEU A 90 -10.74 3.10 0.76
C LEU A 90 -11.14 4.39 1.49
N LYS A 91 -10.87 4.49 2.79
CA LYS A 91 -11.23 5.65 3.61
C LYS A 91 -10.09 6.01 4.55
N PRO A 92 -8.99 6.58 4.03
CA PRO A 92 -7.77 6.75 4.82
C PRO A 92 -7.94 7.71 6.02
N ILE A 93 -8.83 8.67 5.94
CA ILE A 93 -9.04 9.65 7.03
C ILE A 93 -10.07 9.14 8.04
N GLU A 94 -11.23 8.64 7.56
CA GLU A 94 -12.32 8.18 8.44
C GLU A 94 -12.00 6.86 9.15
N GLY A 95 -11.18 6.01 8.52
CA GLY A 95 -10.81 4.69 9.03
C GLY A 95 -9.41 4.63 9.65
N MET A 96 -8.74 5.75 9.87
CA MET A 96 -7.43 5.79 10.52
C MET A 96 -7.50 5.19 11.91
N GLN A 97 -6.64 4.22 12.18
CA GLN A 97 -6.47 3.64 13.49
C GLN A 97 -5.10 4.07 14.03
N MET A 98 -5.09 4.62 15.24
CA MET A 98 -3.88 4.98 15.94
C MET A 98 -3.73 4.08 17.17
N VAL A 99 -2.59 3.43 17.28
CA VAL A 99 -2.22 2.60 18.42
C VAL A 99 -1.03 3.25 19.13
N PRO A 100 -1.23 3.88 20.29
CA PRO A 100 -0.14 4.49 21.05
C PRO A 100 0.89 3.45 21.50
N TRP A 101 2.19 3.83 21.53
CA TRP A 101 3.26 2.91 21.94
C TRP A 101 3.07 2.35 23.34
N GLY A 102 2.52 3.15 24.27
CA GLY A 102 2.27 2.71 25.64
C GLY A 102 1.16 1.65 25.80
N GLN A 103 0.38 1.40 24.74
CA GLN A 103 -0.63 0.32 24.74
C GLN A 103 -0.10 -0.98 24.16
N ILE A 104 1.08 -0.97 23.52
CA ILE A 104 1.66 -2.16 22.88
C ILE A 104 2.59 -2.84 23.88
N ASP A 105 2.19 -4.02 24.31
CA ASP A 105 3.03 -4.83 25.19
C ASP A 105 4.09 -5.58 24.40
N SER A 106 3.72 -6.32 23.38
CA SER A 106 4.65 -7.08 22.57
C SER A 106 4.32 -7.05 21.08
N VAL A 107 5.32 -7.38 20.27
CA VAL A 107 5.20 -7.43 18.80
C VAL A 107 5.59 -8.83 18.33
N GLU A 108 4.64 -9.53 17.74
CA GLU A 108 4.88 -10.81 17.08
C GLU A 108 5.02 -10.58 15.56
N ILE A 109 6.15 -11.03 15.00
CA ILE A 109 6.49 -10.83 13.60
C ILE A 109 6.39 -12.15 12.86
N GLY A 110 5.38 -12.27 12.00
CA GLY A 110 5.25 -13.37 11.04
C GLY A 110 5.68 -12.94 9.62
N ASP A 111 5.68 -13.88 8.68
CA ASP A 111 6.08 -13.63 7.29
C ASP A 111 5.16 -12.66 6.54
N TYR A 112 3.87 -12.69 6.84
CA TYR A 112 2.83 -11.90 6.16
C TYR A 112 2.02 -11.03 7.10
N LEU A 113 2.19 -11.19 8.40
CA LEU A 113 1.40 -10.56 9.44
C LEU A 113 2.31 -10.12 10.58
N VAL A 114 2.06 -8.93 11.10
CA VAL A 114 2.60 -8.48 12.39
C VAL A 114 1.43 -8.31 13.33
N THR A 115 1.53 -8.88 14.51
CA THR A 115 0.53 -8.70 15.57
C THR A 115 1.11 -7.81 16.65
N LEU A 116 0.39 -6.75 16.96
CA LEU A 116 0.68 -5.87 18.09
C LEU A 116 -0.22 -6.32 19.25
N HIS A 117 0.36 -6.90 20.30
CA HIS A 117 -0.36 -7.36 21.47
C HIS A 117 -0.49 -6.21 22.49
N PHE A 118 -1.65 -6.10 23.13
CA PHE A 118 -1.95 -5.08 24.12
C PHE A 118 -1.85 -5.60 25.55
N ASP A 119 -1.73 -6.89 25.72
CA ASP A 119 -1.67 -7.57 27.00
C ASP A 119 -0.59 -8.68 27.01
N ASP A 120 -0.09 -9.03 28.19
CA ASP A 120 0.88 -10.08 28.41
C ASP A 120 0.33 -11.47 28.03
N GLU A 121 -0.99 -11.67 28.11
CA GLU A 121 -1.68 -12.92 27.78
C GLU A 121 -1.90 -13.10 26.28
N GLN A 122 -1.56 -12.07 25.46
CA GLN A 122 -1.72 -12.06 23.99
C GLN A 122 -3.17 -12.30 23.54
N SER A 123 -4.14 -11.96 24.39
CA SER A 123 -5.57 -12.17 24.14
C SER A 123 -6.17 -11.04 23.30
N ALA A 124 -5.59 -9.83 23.35
CA ALA A 124 -6.03 -8.65 22.62
C ALA A 124 -4.88 -8.05 21.80
N GLY A 125 -5.18 -7.66 20.56
CA GLY A 125 -4.16 -7.09 19.69
C GLY A 125 -4.69 -6.61 18.34
N VAL A 126 -3.84 -5.93 17.58
CA VAL A 126 -4.10 -5.49 16.20
C VAL A 126 -3.20 -6.24 15.24
N HIS A 127 -3.81 -6.76 14.19
CA HIS A 127 -3.11 -7.45 13.11
C HIS A 127 -2.78 -6.49 11.97
N LEU A 128 -1.50 -6.40 11.62
CA LEU A 128 -0.99 -5.61 10.51
C LEU A 128 -0.55 -6.54 9.38
N THR A 129 -1.24 -6.47 8.25
CA THR A 129 -0.85 -7.26 7.07
C THR A 129 0.39 -6.66 6.41
N LEU A 130 1.43 -7.45 6.23
CA LEU A 130 2.66 -7.05 5.54
C LEU A 130 2.57 -7.17 4.02
N SER A 131 1.55 -7.87 3.51
CA SER A 131 1.37 -8.13 2.08
C SER A 131 1.41 -6.86 1.20
N PRO A 132 0.81 -5.71 1.60
CA PRO A 132 0.88 -4.47 0.83
C PRO A 132 2.27 -3.85 0.75
N ILE A 133 3.14 -4.16 1.72
CA ILE A 133 4.47 -3.58 1.84
C ILE A 133 5.48 -4.37 1.01
N PRO A 134 6.34 -3.70 0.21
CA PRO A 134 7.39 -4.37 -0.55
C PRO A 134 8.30 -5.22 0.34
N LYS A 135 8.66 -6.42 -0.13
CA LYS A 135 9.50 -7.36 0.63
C LYS A 135 10.77 -6.74 1.24
N PRO A 136 11.53 -5.87 0.52
CA PRO A 136 12.73 -5.25 1.08
C PRO A 136 12.46 -4.33 2.28
N GLN A 137 11.25 -3.78 2.41
CA GLN A 137 10.88 -2.85 3.47
C GLN A 137 10.30 -3.54 4.72
N ARG A 138 9.88 -4.80 4.63
CA ARG A 138 9.29 -5.55 5.75
C ARG A 138 10.25 -5.72 6.93
N PRO A 139 11.52 -6.10 6.73
CA PRO A 139 12.48 -6.21 7.83
C PRO A 139 12.72 -4.87 8.54
N LEU A 140 12.71 -3.77 7.78
CA LEU A 140 12.85 -2.42 8.35
C LEU A 140 11.67 -2.06 9.26
N LEU A 141 10.43 -2.35 8.80
CA LEU A 141 9.22 -2.15 9.61
C LEU A 141 9.27 -3.00 10.89
N ALA A 142 9.58 -4.29 10.76
CA ALA A 142 9.68 -5.21 11.88
C ALA A 142 10.68 -4.73 12.94
N LYS A 143 11.88 -4.37 12.49
CA LYS A 143 12.94 -3.82 13.36
C LYS A 143 12.50 -2.53 14.04
N ALA A 144 11.92 -1.59 13.29
CA ALA A 144 11.49 -0.31 13.84
C ALA A 144 10.36 -0.47 14.87
N LEU A 145 9.41 -1.38 14.65
CA LEU A 145 8.35 -1.71 15.63
C LEU A 145 8.94 -2.26 16.93
N THR A 146 9.82 -3.25 16.82
CA THR A 146 10.43 -3.88 18.01
C THR A 146 11.26 -2.89 18.82
N GLU A 147 12.08 -2.05 18.14
CA GLU A 147 12.91 -1.05 18.81
C GLU A 147 12.07 0.02 19.52
N ARG A 148 10.99 0.51 18.90
CA ARG A 148 10.13 1.54 19.49
C ARG A 148 9.30 1.03 20.66
N VAL A 149 8.78 -0.20 20.59
CA VAL A 149 8.09 -0.81 21.73
C VAL A 149 9.05 -1.00 22.91
N LYS A 150 10.29 -1.44 22.66
CA LYS A 150 11.31 -1.54 23.70
C LYS A 150 11.63 -0.16 24.34
N GLN A 151 11.84 0.86 23.51
CA GLN A 151 12.10 2.24 23.99
C GLN A 151 10.93 2.79 24.83
N SER A 152 9.69 2.51 24.44
CA SER A 152 8.49 2.91 25.18
C SER A 152 8.44 2.26 26.56
N LYS A 153 8.80 0.98 26.68
CA LYS A 153 8.88 0.27 27.96
C LYS A 153 10.01 0.78 28.86
N ASP A 154 11.16 1.10 28.27
CA ASP A 154 12.33 1.61 29.01
C ASP A 154 12.10 3.06 29.53
N SER A 155 11.11 3.77 28.97
CA SER A 155 10.78 5.15 29.31
C SER A 155 9.58 5.31 30.26
N ALA A 156 8.86 4.21 30.52
CA ALA A 156 7.71 4.15 31.42
C ALA A 156 8.12 3.71 32.82
#